data_152c7150d4ea68bb1c17f83ef1a6ebd6
#
_entry.id   152c7150d4ea68bb1c17f83ef1a6ebd6
#
_cell.length_a   1.000
_cell.length_b   1.000
_cell.length_c   1.000
_cell.angle_alpha   90.00
_cell.angle_beta   90.00
_cell.angle_gamma   90.00
#
_symmetry.space_group_name_H-M   'P 1'
#
loop_
_entity.id
_entity.type
_entity.pdbx_description
1 polymer ?
#
loop_
_entity_poly.entity_id
_entity_poly.type
_entity_poly.pdbx_seq_one_letter_code
_entity_poly.pdbx_strand_id
1 'polypeptide(L)'
;MANPKVFFDMTIGGAPAGRIVFELFADTVPKTAENFRALCTGEKGVGSQGKPLHFKGSAFHRVIPGFMCQGGDFTRGNGTGGESIYGAKFADESFAGKAGEHTGSGCLSMANSGPNTNGSQFFVCTGQTPHLDGKHVVFGTCVEGYDVVKKIEGVGSRSGTTSAPVVIADCGMVGGMVLMK
;
A
#
# COMPACT_ATOMS: atom_id res chain seq x y z
N MET A 1 14.04 18.04 -2.02
CA MET A 1 14.13 16.81 -1.21
C MET A 1 13.72 15.61 -2.05
N ALA A 2 14.45 14.54 -1.93
CA ALA A 2 14.08 13.32 -2.63
C ALA A 2 12.86 12.68 -1.97
N ASN A 3 12.02 12.04 -2.77
CA ASN A 3 10.87 11.31 -2.24
C ASN A 3 11.36 10.09 -1.45
N PRO A 4 10.72 9.76 -0.33
CA PRO A 4 11.11 8.58 0.44
C PRO A 4 10.80 7.30 -0.31
N LYS A 5 11.58 6.28 -0.03
CA LYS A 5 11.35 4.93 -0.55
C LYS A 5 11.13 3.99 0.62
N VAL A 6 10.19 3.07 0.44
CA VAL A 6 9.86 2.07 1.45
C VAL A 6 9.89 0.69 0.80
N PHE A 7 9.99 -0.35 1.63
CA PHE A 7 10.03 -1.72 1.11
C PHE A 7 9.03 -2.63 1.82
N PHE A 8 8.60 -3.64 1.09
CA PHE A 8 7.88 -4.80 1.63
C PHE A 8 8.70 -6.05 1.30
N ASP A 9 9.00 -6.86 2.32
CA ASP A 9 9.52 -8.21 2.10
C ASP A 9 8.33 -9.15 2.17
N MET A 10 8.04 -9.82 1.06
CA MET A 10 6.81 -10.58 0.89
C MET A 10 7.03 -12.07 1.05
N THR A 11 6.01 -12.76 1.61
CA THR A 11 5.92 -14.22 1.57
C THR A 11 4.65 -14.62 0.87
N ILE A 12 4.69 -15.75 0.19
CA ILE A 12 3.52 -16.35 -0.45
C ILE A 12 3.48 -17.80 0.01
N GLY A 13 2.41 -18.17 0.70
CA GLY A 13 2.30 -19.50 1.27
C GLY A 13 3.38 -19.82 2.30
N GLY A 14 3.88 -18.80 2.97
CA GLY A 14 4.95 -18.93 3.96
C GLY A 14 6.36 -18.94 3.38
N ALA A 15 6.53 -18.94 2.06
CA ALA A 15 7.84 -18.95 1.42
C ALA A 15 8.25 -17.54 1.00
N PRO A 16 9.52 -17.14 1.17
CA PRO A 16 9.96 -15.83 0.72
C PRO A 16 9.74 -15.63 -0.78
N ALA A 17 9.14 -14.50 -1.14
CA ALA A 17 8.86 -14.16 -2.53
C ALA A 17 9.75 -13.04 -3.06
N GLY A 18 10.33 -12.23 -2.18
CA GLY A 18 11.22 -11.14 -2.55
C GLY A 18 10.78 -9.81 -2.00
N ARG A 19 11.51 -8.77 -2.38
CA ARG A 19 11.30 -7.41 -1.89
C ARG A 19 10.71 -6.52 -2.97
N ILE A 20 9.70 -5.73 -2.60
CA ILE A 20 9.14 -4.67 -3.44
C ILE A 20 9.58 -3.35 -2.85
N VAL A 21 10.04 -2.42 -3.68
CA VAL A 21 10.39 -1.07 -3.24
C VAL A 21 9.48 -0.08 -3.93
N PHE A 22 8.90 0.82 -3.14
CA PHE A 22 8.02 1.88 -3.63
C PHE A 22 8.65 3.24 -3.38
N GLU A 23 8.51 4.14 -4.35
CA GLU A 23 8.79 5.56 -4.14
C GLU A 23 7.46 6.22 -3.77
N LEU A 24 7.45 7.03 -2.72
CA LEU A 24 6.25 7.73 -2.25
C LEU A 24 6.29 9.18 -2.70
N PHE A 25 5.19 9.66 -3.27
CA PHE A 25 5.15 11.01 -3.88
C PHE A 25 4.94 12.10 -2.82
N ALA A 26 5.92 12.26 -1.92
CA ALA A 26 5.87 13.31 -0.89
C ALA A 26 5.92 14.71 -1.51
N ASP A 27 6.44 14.83 -2.72
CA ASP A 27 6.49 16.09 -3.45
C ASP A 27 5.11 16.54 -3.96
N THR A 28 4.16 15.63 -4.03
CA THR A 28 2.81 15.89 -4.57
C THR A 28 1.73 15.73 -3.52
N VAL A 29 1.80 14.67 -2.72
CA VAL A 29 0.82 14.35 -1.68
C VAL A 29 1.55 13.98 -0.38
N PRO A 30 2.16 14.97 0.27
CA PRO A 30 3.02 14.72 1.43
C PRO A 30 2.29 14.05 2.60
N LYS A 31 1.03 14.39 2.84
CA LYS A 31 0.27 13.82 3.95
C LYS A 31 -0.06 12.35 3.70
N THR A 32 -0.46 12.01 2.48
CA THR A 32 -0.79 10.64 2.10
C THR A 32 0.48 9.79 2.08
N ALA A 33 1.57 10.32 1.53
CA ALA A 33 2.87 9.65 1.51
C ALA A 33 3.38 9.39 2.93
N GLU A 34 3.25 10.36 3.83
CA GLU A 34 3.70 10.20 5.21
C GLU A 34 2.91 9.14 5.96
N ASN A 35 1.61 9.06 5.72
CA ASN A 35 0.78 8.00 6.31
C ASN A 35 1.34 6.62 5.96
N PHE A 36 1.58 6.38 4.69
CA PHE A 36 2.09 5.08 4.22
C PHE A 36 3.50 4.82 4.75
N ARG A 37 4.37 5.82 4.71
CA ARG A 37 5.73 5.69 5.21
C ARG A 37 5.76 5.27 6.68
N ALA A 38 4.97 5.95 7.52
CA ALA A 38 4.92 5.66 8.95
C ALA A 38 4.29 4.29 9.23
N LEU A 39 3.34 3.85 8.41
CA LEU A 39 2.77 2.51 8.53
C LEU A 39 3.77 1.43 8.11
N CYS A 40 4.74 1.77 7.28
CA CYS A 40 5.83 0.84 6.94
C CYS A 40 6.84 0.72 8.08
N THR A 41 7.13 1.80 8.80
CA THR A 41 8.13 1.77 9.89
C THR A 41 7.54 1.31 11.22
N GLY A 42 6.23 1.52 11.43
CA GLY A 42 5.60 1.20 12.70
C GLY A 42 5.88 2.21 13.80
N GLU A 43 6.44 3.37 13.46
CA GLU A 43 6.92 4.35 14.44
C GLU A 43 5.83 5.06 15.24
N LYS A 44 4.57 4.99 14.81
CA LYS A 44 3.47 5.66 15.48
C LYS A 44 2.85 4.86 16.64
N GLY A 45 3.28 3.61 16.83
CA GLY A 45 2.79 2.79 17.94
C GLY A 45 1.42 2.20 17.68
N VAL A 46 0.59 2.16 18.71
CA VAL A 46 -0.72 1.50 18.67
C VAL A 46 -1.80 2.54 18.35
N GLY A 47 -2.72 2.16 17.45
CA GLY A 47 -3.80 3.05 17.05
C GLY A 47 -5.04 2.93 17.92
N SER A 48 -6.11 3.62 17.52
CA SER A 48 -7.35 3.68 18.30
C SER A 48 -8.09 2.34 18.39
N GLN A 49 -7.80 1.41 17.46
CA GLN A 49 -8.40 0.07 17.47
C GLN A 49 -7.59 -0.94 18.27
N GLY A 50 -6.54 -0.49 18.97
CA GLY A 50 -5.73 -1.38 19.80
C GLY A 50 -4.72 -2.22 19.05
N LYS A 51 -4.52 -1.93 17.78
CA LYS A 51 -3.56 -2.66 16.93
C LYS A 51 -2.38 -1.75 16.57
N PRO A 52 -1.17 -2.32 16.38
CA PRO A 52 -0.04 -1.52 15.92
C PRO A 52 -0.35 -0.88 14.57
N LEU A 53 -0.02 0.40 14.43
CA LEU A 53 -0.12 1.12 13.15
C LEU A 53 1.08 0.73 12.29
N HIS A 54 1.01 -0.49 11.75
CA HIS A 54 2.15 -1.10 11.08
C HIS A 54 1.66 -2.18 10.10
N PHE A 55 2.16 -2.15 8.87
CA PHE A 55 1.80 -3.15 7.87
C PHE A 55 2.42 -4.52 8.11
N LYS A 56 3.49 -4.60 8.90
CA LYS A 56 4.20 -5.86 9.13
C LYS A 56 3.26 -6.94 9.67
N GLY A 57 3.24 -8.08 9.01
CA GLY A 57 2.38 -9.20 9.37
C GLY A 57 1.00 -9.19 8.73
N SER A 58 0.63 -8.09 8.05
CA SER A 58 -0.67 -8.02 7.39
C SER A 58 -0.62 -8.62 5.99
N ALA A 59 -1.81 -8.96 5.46
CA ALA A 59 -1.92 -9.69 4.20
C ALA A 59 -2.46 -8.82 3.07
N PHE A 60 -2.16 -9.23 1.85
CA PHE A 60 -2.88 -8.76 0.66
C PHE A 60 -4.13 -9.61 0.55
N HIS A 61 -5.24 -9.07 1.02
CA HIS A 61 -6.49 -9.83 1.16
C HIS A 61 -7.31 -9.93 -0.14
N ARG A 62 -6.95 -9.14 -1.15
CA ARG A 62 -7.70 -9.12 -2.41
C ARG A 62 -6.75 -8.90 -3.57
N VAL A 63 -6.66 -9.90 -4.46
CA VAL A 63 -5.75 -9.86 -5.61
C VAL A 63 -6.52 -10.30 -6.85
N ILE A 64 -6.65 -9.39 -7.81
CA ILE A 64 -7.36 -9.65 -9.06
C ILE A 64 -6.38 -9.50 -10.22
N PRO A 65 -6.01 -10.61 -10.89
CA PRO A 65 -5.05 -10.56 -12.00
C PRO A 65 -5.50 -9.59 -13.10
N GLY A 66 -4.56 -8.82 -13.62
CA GLY A 66 -4.82 -7.83 -14.65
C GLY A 66 -5.45 -6.55 -14.14
N PHE A 67 -5.68 -6.44 -12.84
CA PHE A 67 -6.30 -5.27 -12.21
C PHE A 67 -5.39 -4.72 -11.11
N MET A 68 -5.38 -5.36 -9.93
CA MET A 68 -4.61 -4.82 -8.80
C MET A 68 -4.43 -5.86 -7.68
N CYS A 69 -3.50 -5.55 -6.77
CA CYS A 69 -3.28 -6.28 -5.52
C CYS A 69 -3.57 -5.31 -4.37
N GLN A 70 -4.49 -5.66 -3.49
CA GLN A 70 -4.93 -4.78 -2.39
C GLN A 70 -4.58 -5.35 -1.03
N GLY A 71 -4.10 -4.49 -0.14
CA GLY A 71 -3.74 -4.85 1.22
C GLY A 71 -3.88 -3.66 2.16
N GLY A 72 -3.26 -3.77 3.32
CA GLY A 72 -3.21 -2.68 4.30
C GLY A 72 -4.25 -2.74 5.40
N ASP A 73 -5.09 -3.76 5.44
CA ASP A 73 -6.04 -3.94 6.55
C ASP A 73 -5.36 -4.72 7.66
N PHE A 74 -4.60 -4.03 8.50
CA PHE A 74 -3.86 -4.67 9.60
C PHE A 74 -4.70 -4.83 10.87
N THR A 75 -5.97 -4.38 10.86
CA THR A 75 -6.84 -4.53 12.03
C THR A 75 -7.78 -5.73 11.90
N ARG A 76 -8.28 -6.03 10.71
CA ARG A 76 -9.21 -7.13 10.47
C ARG A 76 -8.75 -8.12 9.41
N GLY A 77 -7.89 -7.67 8.48
CA GLY A 77 -7.32 -8.55 7.46
C GLY A 77 -8.25 -8.97 6.34
N ASN A 78 -9.42 -8.35 6.22
CA ASN A 78 -10.44 -8.78 5.26
C ASN A 78 -11.00 -7.64 4.40
N GLY A 79 -10.43 -6.45 4.51
CA GLY A 79 -10.87 -5.30 3.72
C GLY A 79 -11.87 -4.40 4.44
N THR A 80 -12.29 -4.76 5.65
CA THR A 80 -13.27 -3.96 6.41
C THR A 80 -12.62 -3.06 7.45
N GLY A 81 -11.32 -3.17 7.65
CA GLY A 81 -10.61 -2.48 8.72
C GLY A 81 -9.51 -1.55 8.24
N GLY A 82 -8.51 -1.38 9.09
CA GLY A 82 -7.42 -0.45 8.88
C GLY A 82 -7.70 0.90 9.52
N GLU A 83 -6.66 1.70 9.70
CA GLU A 83 -6.80 3.09 10.14
C GLU A 83 -5.53 3.84 9.78
N SER A 84 -5.64 5.17 9.63
CA SER A 84 -4.51 6.01 9.30
C SER A 84 -3.75 6.47 10.54
N ILE A 85 -2.57 7.05 10.33
CA ILE A 85 -1.80 7.64 11.43
C ILE A 85 -2.46 8.94 11.95
N TYR A 86 -3.48 9.44 11.24
CA TYR A 86 -4.16 10.70 11.59
C TYR A 86 -5.50 10.44 12.30
N GLY A 87 -5.83 9.19 12.57
CA GLY A 87 -7.11 8.77 13.11
C GLY A 87 -7.75 7.77 12.16
N ALA A 88 -9.07 7.55 12.26
CA ALA A 88 -9.72 6.53 11.47
C ALA A 88 -9.57 6.75 9.96
N LYS A 89 -9.93 7.95 9.50
CA LYS A 89 -9.92 8.30 8.06
C LYS A 89 -9.37 9.69 7.86
N PHE A 90 -8.90 9.97 6.64
CA PHE A 90 -8.49 11.33 6.26
C PHE A 90 -8.92 11.65 4.83
N ALA A 91 -8.94 12.96 4.54
CA ALA A 91 -9.46 13.46 3.28
C ALA A 91 -8.58 13.10 2.09
N ASP A 92 -9.17 13.10 0.89
CA ASP A 92 -8.43 12.99 -0.35
C ASP A 92 -7.56 14.24 -0.50
N GLU A 93 -6.26 14.06 -0.44
CA GLU A 93 -5.33 15.19 -0.34
C GLU A 93 -5.28 16.03 -1.61
N SER A 94 -5.21 15.36 -2.76
CA SER A 94 -5.15 16.01 -4.07
C SER A 94 -5.33 14.98 -5.16
N PHE A 95 -5.84 15.44 -6.31
CA PHE A 95 -5.87 14.65 -7.54
C PHE A 95 -5.10 15.39 -8.64
N ALA A 96 -4.29 16.37 -8.29
CA ALA A 96 -3.52 17.15 -9.26
C ALA A 96 -2.28 16.38 -9.71
N GLY A 97 -1.93 16.54 -10.99
CA GLY A 97 -0.73 15.91 -11.55
C GLY A 97 -0.75 14.41 -11.40
N LYS A 98 0.37 13.84 -10.98
CA LYS A 98 0.52 12.39 -10.85
C LYS A 98 -0.36 11.76 -9.77
N ALA A 99 -0.92 12.56 -8.86
CA ALA A 99 -1.82 12.05 -7.82
C ALA A 99 -3.22 11.71 -8.37
N GLY A 100 -3.57 12.19 -9.55
CA GLY A 100 -4.89 11.96 -10.15
C GLY A 100 -4.91 10.90 -11.23
N GLU A 101 -3.77 10.33 -11.60
CA GLU A 101 -3.69 9.42 -12.73
C GLU A 101 -3.09 8.08 -12.37
N HIS A 102 -3.80 7.01 -12.73
CA HIS A 102 -3.30 5.65 -12.60
C HIS A 102 -2.62 5.29 -13.92
N THR A 103 -1.30 5.46 -13.96
CA THR A 103 -0.52 5.33 -15.19
C THR A 103 -0.28 3.89 -15.64
N GLY A 104 -0.72 2.91 -14.85
CA GLY A 104 -0.59 1.50 -15.22
C GLY A 104 0.12 0.69 -14.16
N SER A 105 0.79 -0.36 -14.60
CA SER A 105 1.44 -1.31 -13.71
C SER A 105 2.41 -0.65 -12.75
N GLY A 106 2.27 -0.99 -11.47
CA GLY A 106 3.14 -0.46 -10.42
C GLY A 106 2.62 0.77 -9.70
N CYS A 107 1.53 1.38 -10.16
CA CYS A 107 0.90 2.50 -9.47
C CYS A 107 0.49 2.10 -8.06
N LEU A 108 0.80 2.94 -7.08
CA LEU A 108 0.40 2.72 -5.68
C LEU A 108 -0.65 3.76 -5.34
N SER A 109 -1.84 3.30 -4.95
CA SER A 109 -3.01 4.16 -4.80
C SER A 109 -3.79 3.80 -3.54
N MET A 110 -4.52 4.77 -2.98
CA MET A 110 -5.31 4.54 -1.76
C MET A 110 -6.64 3.89 -2.08
N ALA A 111 -6.93 2.80 -1.38
CA ALA A 111 -8.27 2.23 -1.37
C ALA A 111 -9.16 3.11 -0.50
N ASN A 112 -10.45 3.17 -0.83
CA ASN A 112 -11.41 3.94 -0.04
C ASN A 112 -12.83 3.38 -0.23
N SER A 113 -13.76 3.90 0.55
CA SER A 113 -15.18 3.53 0.46
C SER A 113 -16.02 4.75 0.05
N GLY A 114 -15.42 5.64 -0.72
CA GLY A 114 -16.03 6.88 -1.19
C GLY A 114 -15.12 8.06 -0.91
N PRO A 115 -15.54 9.29 -1.24
CA PRO A 115 -14.70 10.47 -1.05
C PRO A 115 -14.28 10.65 0.41
N ASN A 116 -13.02 11.01 0.59
CA ASN A 116 -12.48 11.39 1.91
C ASN A 116 -12.56 10.27 2.96
N THR A 117 -12.31 9.02 2.53
CA THR A 117 -12.34 7.87 3.45
C THR A 117 -11.03 7.07 3.41
N ASN A 118 -9.90 7.76 3.28
CA ASN A 118 -8.58 7.11 3.25
C ASN A 118 -8.18 6.66 4.66
N GLY A 119 -7.73 5.43 4.77
CA GLY A 119 -7.23 4.87 6.03
C GLY A 119 -5.84 4.30 5.84
N SER A 120 -5.72 2.97 5.87
CA SER A 120 -4.44 2.29 5.64
C SER A 120 -4.47 1.38 4.42
N GLN A 121 -5.64 1.07 3.89
CA GLN A 121 -5.71 0.16 2.75
C GLN A 121 -5.24 0.84 1.46
N PHE A 122 -4.53 0.08 0.67
CA PHE A 122 -3.92 0.54 -0.58
C PHE A 122 -4.01 -0.56 -1.62
N PHE A 123 -3.74 -0.21 -2.87
CA PHE A 123 -3.58 -1.22 -3.91
C PHE A 123 -2.42 -0.87 -4.84
N VAL A 124 -1.83 -1.91 -5.42
CA VAL A 124 -0.79 -1.80 -6.43
C VAL A 124 -1.40 -2.28 -7.73
N CYS A 125 -1.41 -1.42 -8.75
CA CYS A 125 -2.00 -1.77 -10.03
C CYS A 125 -1.12 -2.74 -10.80
N THR A 126 -1.74 -3.70 -11.46
CA THR A 126 -1.07 -4.63 -12.38
C THR A 126 -1.58 -4.47 -13.80
N GLY A 127 -2.48 -3.51 -14.01
CA GLY A 127 -3.01 -3.19 -15.32
C GLY A 127 -3.43 -1.73 -15.40
N GLN A 128 -4.01 -1.36 -16.52
CA GLN A 128 -4.54 -0.01 -16.72
C GLN A 128 -5.86 0.13 -15.99
N THR A 129 -5.99 1.18 -15.16
CA THR A 129 -7.19 1.42 -14.36
C THR A 129 -7.65 2.87 -14.47
N PRO A 130 -7.87 3.40 -15.70
CA PRO A 130 -8.24 4.81 -15.86
C PRO A 130 -9.59 5.17 -15.22
N HIS A 131 -10.45 4.19 -14.99
CA HIS A 131 -11.75 4.43 -14.33
C HIS A 131 -11.57 4.82 -12.85
N LEU A 132 -10.39 4.66 -12.28
CA LEU A 132 -10.11 5.04 -10.89
C LEU A 132 -9.55 6.46 -10.77
N ASP A 133 -9.20 7.08 -11.91
CA ASP A 133 -8.62 8.42 -11.91
C ASP A 133 -9.60 9.43 -11.29
N GLY A 134 -9.08 10.29 -10.41
CA GLY A 134 -9.89 11.28 -9.72
C GLY A 134 -10.76 10.73 -8.60
N LYS A 135 -10.70 9.44 -8.32
CA LYS A 135 -11.49 8.78 -7.25
C LYS A 135 -10.61 8.20 -6.17
N HIS A 136 -9.39 7.80 -6.52
CA HIS A 136 -8.40 7.24 -5.59
C HIS A 136 -7.13 8.04 -5.72
N VAL A 137 -6.54 8.43 -4.58
CA VAL A 137 -5.32 9.23 -4.57
C VAL A 137 -4.13 8.34 -4.87
N VAL A 138 -3.44 8.61 -5.97
CA VAL A 138 -2.20 7.93 -6.34
C VAL A 138 -1.06 8.59 -5.58
N PHE A 139 -0.34 7.84 -4.76
CA PHE A 139 0.68 8.43 -3.88
C PHE A 139 2.06 7.79 -4.02
N GLY A 140 2.25 6.87 -4.94
CA GLY A 140 3.55 6.26 -5.14
C GLY A 140 3.59 5.35 -6.35
N THR A 141 4.75 4.72 -6.54
CA THR A 141 4.96 3.78 -7.63
C THR A 141 6.02 2.75 -7.24
N CYS A 142 5.90 1.55 -7.79
CA CYS A 142 6.90 0.50 -7.62
C CYS A 142 8.14 0.84 -8.45
N VAL A 143 9.29 0.92 -7.80
CA VAL A 143 10.56 1.23 -8.48
C VAL A 143 11.50 0.03 -8.55
N GLU A 144 11.29 -1.00 -7.71
CA GLU A 144 12.07 -2.24 -7.73
C GLU A 144 11.17 -3.39 -7.30
N GLY A 145 11.44 -4.58 -7.83
CA GLY A 145 10.73 -5.78 -7.38
C GLY A 145 9.35 -5.97 -7.99
N TYR A 146 9.08 -5.39 -9.14
CA TYR A 146 7.79 -5.59 -9.79
C TYR A 146 7.54 -7.07 -10.11
N ASP A 147 8.61 -7.87 -10.31
CA ASP A 147 8.49 -9.32 -10.49
C ASP A 147 7.83 -9.99 -9.28
N VAL A 148 8.03 -9.44 -8.08
CA VAL A 148 7.35 -9.93 -6.85
C VAL A 148 5.86 -9.61 -6.93
N VAL A 149 5.50 -8.42 -7.40
CA VAL A 149 4.09 -8.05 -7.62
C VAL A 149 3.44 -9.04 -8.60
N LYS A 150 4.16 -9.44 -9.64
CA LYS A 150 3.67 -10.43 -10.61
C LYS A 150 3.48 -11.81 -9.98
N LYS A 151 4.35 -12.20 -9.06
CA LYS A 151 4.18 -13.45 -8.31
C LYS A 151 2.92 -13.42 -7.46
N ILE A 152 2.66 -12.28 -6.80
CA ILE A 152 1.45 -12.07 -6.00
C ILE A 152 0.22 -12.18 -6.91
N GLU A 153 0.27 -11.51 -8.06
CA GLU A 153 -0.82 -11.55 -9.03
C GLU A 153 -1.16 -13.00 -9.42
N GLY A 154 -0.13 -13.84 -9.52
CA GLY A 154 -0.29 -15.25 -9.92
C GLY A 154 -1.08 -16.10 -8.95
N VAL A 155 -1.26 -15.67 -7.69
CA VAL A 155 -2.08 -16.40 -6.72
C VAL A 155 -3.44 -15.76 -6.49
N GLY A 156 -3.77 -14.73 -7.27
CA GLY A 156 -5.07 -14.08 -7.21
C GLY A 156 -6.12 -14.80 -8.05
N SER A 157 -7.32 -14.22 -8.07
CA SER A 157 -8.45 -14.74 -8.83
C SER A 157 -9.39 -13.62 -9.21
N ARG A 158 -10.36 -13.92 -10.07
CA ARG A 158 -11.34 -12.92 -10.51
C ARG A 158 -12.18 -12.39 -9.35
N SER A 159 -12.40 -13.19 -8.32
CA SER A 159 -13.14 -12.78 -7.12
C SER A 159 -12.27 -12.03 -6.13
N GLY A 160 -10.95 -12.06 -6.31
CA GLY A 160 -10.00 -11.45 -5.40
C GLY A 160 -9.44 -12.40 -4.34
N THR A 161 -10.00 -13.58 -4.19
CA THR A 161 -9.52 -14.58 -3.24
C THR A 161 -8.16 -15.09 -3.68
N THR A 162 -7.21 -15.20 -2.74
CA THR A 162 -5.88 -15.71 -3.05
C THR A 162 -5.80 -17.21 -2.77
N SER A 163 -5.06 -17.94 -3.62
CA SER A 163 -4.89 -19.39 -3.46
C SER A 163 -3.86 -19.76 -2.39
N ALA A 164 -3.08 -18.77 -1.93
CA ALA A 164 -2.11 -18.92 -0.86
C ALA A 164 -2.03 -17.60 -0.10
N PRO A 165 -1.69 -17.61 1.21
CA PRO A 165 -1.56 -16.38 1.97
C PRO A 165 -0.44 -15.51 1.40
N VAL A 166 -0.73 -14.23 1.19
CA VAL A 166 0.25 -13.24 0.73
C VAL A 166 0.46 -12.27 1.87
N VAL A 167 1.63 -12.32 2.51
CA VAL A 167 1.90 -11.60 3.75
C VAL A 167 3.10 -10.68 3.61
N ILE A 168 2.97 -9.48 4.19
CA ILE A 168 4.08 -8.55 4.33
C ILE A 168 4.87 -9.03 5.55
N ALA A 169 5.92 -9.81 5.32
CA ALA A 169 6.70 -10.40 6.41
C ALA A 169 7.52 -9.34 7.13
N ASP A 170 7.98 -8.32 6.42
CA ASP A 170 8.69 -7.19 6.98
C ASP A 170 8.50 -5.98 6.08
N CYS A 171 8.67 -4.79 6.64
CA CYS A 171 8.55 -3.54 5.89
C CYS A 171 9.30 -2.43 6.61
N GLY A 172 9.59 -1.35 5.90
CA GLY A 172 10.33 -0.23 6.49
C GLY A 172 10.77 0.75 5.41
N MET A 173 11.67 1.65 5.79
CA MET A 173 12.25 2.61 4.86
C MET A 173 13.53 2.05 4.25
N VAL A 174 13.75 2.36 2.98
CA VAL A 174 14.99 2.01 2.28
C VAL A 174 16.01 3.11 2.56
N GLY A 175 17.21 2.72 3.00
CA GLY A 175 18.30 3.65 3.22
C GLY A 175 18.11 4.56 4.41
N GLY A 176 17.10 4.30 5.15
CA GLY A 176 16.74 5.17 6.20
C GLY A 176 17.43 4.96 7.47
N MET A 177 17.97 4.70 7.76
CA MET A 177 18.31 4.76 8.90
C MET A 177 18.68 5.73 9.73
N VAL A 178 18.77 6.03 9.46
CA VAL A 178 19.32 6.90 9.89
C VAL A 178 19.03 7.62 10.95
N LEU A 179 18.72 7.20 10.88
CA LEU A 179 18.53 7.48 11.45
C LEU A 179 18.43 7.82 12.44
N MET A 180 18.46 7.92 12.53
CA MET A 180 18.44 8.12 13.13
C MET A 180 18.28 8.45 14.10
N LYS A 181 18.15 8.54 14.47
CA LYS A 181 17.97 8.80 15.40
C LYS A 181 17.58 8.98 16.01
#